data_a9fb130c3cd8d3cf2f5d4c06451b2453
#
_entry.id   a9fb130c3cd8d3cf2f5d4c06451b2453
#
_cell.length_a   1.000
_cell.length_b   1.000
_cell.length_c   1.000
_cell.angle_alpha   90.00
_cell.angle_beta   90.00
_cell.angle_gamma   90.00
#
_symmetry.space_group_name_H-M   'P 1'
#
loop_
_entity.id
_entity.type
_entity.pdbx_description
1 polymer ?
#
loop_
_entity_poly.entity_id
_entity_poly.type
_entity_poly.pdbx_seq_one_letter_code
_entity_poly.pdbx_strand_id
1 'polypeptide(L)'
;MIRANCRARFTAADFDFIVRTLARSRGDSVSLVDLLGDSETRDSILDHPRLVETILSNAGHLHISSQFYFYVLARYVLRQAGIGDRKLCDYVGSLLETFSRANQLQSPDKIDPPKDGFAGANNRAHEYISDMLIALTRATPEQTFLLRAHVGNYSLFISGIFHENTQRRSLRGAPDIEFYEKVGRSNYQLVASHETARRCELTDVFAGLASRFHDVRLALNELSDRLLHLDEDARPSLVL
;
A
#
# COMPACT_ATOMS: atom_id res chain seq x y z
N MET A 1 13.59 4.13 -2.11
CA MET A 1 13.17 2.70 -2.14
C MET A 1 12.22 2.44 -0.99
N ILE A 2 11.10 1.79 -1.25
CA ILE A 2 10.15 1.33 -0.22
C ILE A 2 10.79 0.21 0.60
N ARG A 3 10.58 0.23 1.91
CA ARG A 3 11.09 -0.78 2.86
C ARG A 3 9.90 -1.43 3.56
N ALA A 4 10.02 -2.71 3.92
CA ALA A 4 9.04 -3.42 4.74
C ALA A 4 9.27 -3.05 6.22
N ASN A 5 8.88 -1.85 6.63
CA ASN A 5 9.18 -1.31 7.96
C ASN A 5 8.05 -0.46 8.59
N CYS A 6 6.80 -0.63 8.16
CA CYS A 6 5.66 0.05 8.78
C CYS A 6 5.60 -0.22 10.29
N ARG A 7 5.69 -1.50 10.69
CA ARG A 7 5.60 -1.91 12.09
C ARG A 7 6.72 -1.32 12.97
N ALA A 8 7.92 -1.16 12.41
CA ALA A 8 9.03 -0.55 13.12
C ALA A 8 8.87 0.97 13.32
N ARG A 9 7.88 1.59 12.68
CA ARG A 9 7.61 3.01 12.70
C ARG A 9 6.32 3.37 13.45
N PHE A 10 5.71 2.41 14.13
CA PHE A 10 4.54 2.67 14.97
C PHE A 10 4.89 3.61 16.11
N THR A 11 3.99 4.51 16.41
CA THR A 11 4.15 5.55 17.43
C THR A 11 3.44 5.18 18.74
N ALA A 12 3.71 5.89 19.81
CA ALA A 12 2.98 5.72 21.06
C ALA A 12 1.47 5.95 20.89
N ALA A 13 1.05 6.85 20.00
CA ALA A 13 -0.35 7.10 19.70
C ALA A 13 -1.03 5.89 19.05
N ASP A 14 -0.30 5.10 18.23
CA ASP A 14 -0.81 3.89 17.63
C ASP A 14 -1.07 2.79 18.69
N PHE A 15 -0.16 2.64 19.64
CA PHE A 15 -0.34 1.72 20.77
C PHE A 15 -1.48 2.16 21.69
N ASP A 16 -1.62 3.44 21.95
CA ASP A 16 -2.76 4.02 22.68
C ASP A 16 -4.09 3.70 22.00
N PHE A 17 -4.12 3.85 20.67
CA PHE A 17 -5.31 3.51 19.87
C PHE A 17 -5.67 2.01 19.99
N ILE A 18 -4.68 1.11 19.91
CA ILE A 18 -4.91 -0.33 20.09
C ILE A 18 -5.53 -0.62 21.45
N VAL A 19 -4.93 -0.07 22.52
CA VAL A 19 -5.40 -0.28 23.88
C VAL A 19 -6.82 0.25 24.08
N ARG A 20 -7.12 1.47 23.63
CA ARG A 20 -8.48 2.05 23.71
C ARG A 20 -9.52 1.28 22.93
N THR A 21 -9.12 0.70 21.78
CA THR A 21 -10.05 -0.05 20.93
C THR A 21 -10.36 -1.42 21.49
N LEU A 22 -9.39 -2.10 22.10
CA LEU A 22 -9.51 -3.48 22.49
C LEU A 22 -9.79 -3.70 23.98
N ALA A 23 -9.33 -2.82 24.87
CA ALA A 23 -9.57 -2.93 26.30
C ALA A 23 -11.03 -2.73 26.66
N ARG A 24 -11.55 -3.60 27.53
CA ARG A 24 -12.92 -3.50 28.09
C ARG A 24 -12.94 -2.96 29.51
N SER A 25 -11.81 -3.01 30.19
CA SER A 25 -11.62 -2.56 31.54
C SER A 25 -10.24 -1.95 31.75
N ARG A 26 -10.02 -1.28 32.89
CA ARG A 26 -8.70 -0.76 33.26
C ARG A 26 -7.66 -1.86 33.47
N GLY A 27 -8.07 -3.04 33.97
CA GLY A 27 -7.19 -4.20 34.10
C GLY A 27 -6.75 -4.74 32.74
N ASP A 28 -7.67 -4.83 31.78
CA ASP A 28 -7.35 -5.25 30.41
C ASP A 28 -6.35 -4.29 29.74
N SER A 29 -6.45 -2.99 30.01
CA SER A 29 -5.51 -1.99 29.45
C SER A 29 -4.07 -2.25 29.88
N VAL A 30 -3.84 -2.58 31.15
CA VAL A 30 -2.50 -2.90 31.68
C VAL A 30 -1.97 -4.18 31.03
N SER A 31 -2.79 -5.22 30.99
CA SER A 31 -2.42 -6.50 30.38
C SER A 31 -2.11 -6.36 28.88
N LEU A 32 -2.88 -5.54 28.15
CA LEU A 32 -2.63 -5.28 26.72
C LEU A 32 -1.32 -4.53 26.51
N VAL A 33 -0.96 -3.58 27.35
CA VAL A 33 0.33 -2.88 27.26
C VAL A 33 1.49 -3.85 27.41
N ASP A 34 1.43 -4.76 28.37
CA ASP A 34 2.44 -5.79 28.59
C ASP A 34 2.55 -6.74 27.37
N LEU A 35 1.40 -7.17 26.83
CA LEU A 35 1.33 -8.05 25.67
C LEU A 35 1.86 -7.38 24.39
N LEU A 36 1.67 -6.09 24.22
CA LEU A 36 2.20 -5.32 23.10
C LEU A 36 3.73 -5.17 23.12
N GLY A 37 4.35 -5.41 24.26
CA GLY A 37 5.82 -5.49 24.41
C GLY A 37 6.43 -6.70 23.70
N ASP A 38 5.71 -7.84 23.67
CA ASP A 38 6.14 -9.01 22.93
C ASP A 38 5.78 -8.93 21.44
N SER A 39 6.77 -9.19 20.58
CA SER A 39 6.60 -9.01 19.13
C SER A 39 5.60 -9.97 18.49
N GLU A 40 5.53 -11.22 18.97
CA GLU A 40 4.67 -12.24 18.41
C GLU A 40 3.21 -12.03 18.84
N THR A 41 3.01 -11.70 20.11
CA THR A 41 1.71 -11.37 20.68
C THR A 41 1.16 -10.08 20.09
N ARG A 42 2.01 -9.06 19.94
CA ARG A 42 1.65 -7.81 19.25
C ARG A 42 1.14 -8.05 17.84
N ASP A 43 1.82 -8.91 17.08
CA ASP A 43 1.41 -9.24 15.72
C ASP A 43 0.03 -9.95 15.69
N SER A 44 -0.29 -10.74 16.70
CA SER A 44 -1.62 -11.35 16.86
C SER A 44 -2.70 -10.33 17.24
N ILE A 45 -2.35 -9.37 18.09
CA ILE A 45 -3.25 -8.27 18.47
C ILE A 45 -3.57 -7.37 17.25
N LEU A 46 -2.59 -7.12 16.39
CA LEU A 46 -2.79 -6.33 15.14
C LEU A 46 -3.74 -7.02 14.15
N ASP A 47 -3.95 -8.32 14.28
CA ASP A 47 -4.90 -9.08 13.46
C ASP A 47 -6.35 -9.01 13.97
N HIS A 48 -6.62 -8.28 15.06
CA HIS A 48 -7.96 -8.20 15.65
C HIS A 48 -8.92 -7.38 14.79
N PRO A 49 -10.10 -7.92 14.37
CA PRO A 49 -11.00 -7.28 13.40
C PRO A 49 -11.53 -5.91 13.88
N ARG A 50 -11.72 -5.73 15.19
CA ARG A 50 -12.17 -4.43 15.74
C ARG A 50 -11.25 -3.27 15.42
N LEU A 51 -9.94 -3.50 15.19
CA LEU A 51 -9.02 -2.43 14.80
C LEU A 51 -9.41 -1.88 13.42
N VAL A 52 -9.62 -2.77 12.46
CA VAL A 52 -10.06 -2.38 11.10
C VAL A 52 -11.42 -1.72 11.13
N GLU A 53 -12.40 -2.32 11.81
CA GLU A 53 -13.75 -1.76 11.96
C GLU A 53 -13.71 -0.35 12.53
N THR A 54 -12.90 -0.14 13.59
CA THR A 54 -12.76 1.18 14.22
C THR A 54 -12.08 2.18 13.29
N ILE A 55 -11.06 1.76 12.54
CA ILE A 55 -10.38 2.60 11.55
C ILE A 55 -11.35 3.03 10.44
N LEU A 56 -12.11 2.09 9.90
CA LEU A 56 -13.06 2.36 8.82
C LEU A 56 -14.23 3.21 9.27
N SER A 57 -14.74 3.03 10.50
CA SER A 57 -15.88 3.79 11.03
C SER A 57 -15.53 5.22 11.43
N ASN A 58 -14.25 5.56 11.61
CA ASN A 58 -13.79 6.87 12.09
C ASN A 58 -12.83 7.57 11.13
N ALA A 59 -12.91 7.27 9.83
CA ALA A 59 -12.05 7.86 8.82
C ALA A 59 -12.09 9.41 8.92
N GLY A 60 -10.94 10.02 9.18
CA GLY A 60 -10.76 11.48 9.26
C GLY A 60 -10.55 12.06 10.66
N HIS A 61 -10.77 11.32 11.75
CA HIS A 61 -10.64 11.83 13.13
C HIS A 61 -9.70 10.99 14.02
N LEU A 62 -8.91 10.08 13.44
CA LEU A 62 -8.04 9.20 14.18
C LEU A 62 -6.66 9.83 14.40
N HIS A 63 -6.21 9.84 15.67
CA HIS A 63 -4.84 10.21 16.03
C HIS A 63 -3.92 8.99 15.94
N ILE A 64 -3.70 8.47 14.73
CA ILE A 64 -2.81 7.35 14.44
C ILE A 64 -1.85 7.71 13.32
N SER A 65 -0.71 7.03 13.27
CA SER A 65 0.25 7.23 12.20
C SER A 65 -0.25 6.66 10.86
N SER A 66 0.18 7.27 9.74
CA SER A 66 -0.13 6.74 8.41
C SER A 66 0.43 5.33 8.21
N GLN A 67 1.57 5.01 8.83
CA GLN A 67 2.17 3.68 8.78
C GLN A 67 1.28 2.63 9.45
N PHE A 68 0.74 2.94 10.63
CA PHE A 68 -0.18 2.06 11.33
C PHE A 68 -1.49 1.88 10.54
N TYR A 69 -2.07 2.99 10.07
CA TYR A 69 -3.29 2.99 9.26
C TYR A 69 -3.17 2.05 8.06
N PHE A 70 -2.16 2.27 7.20
CA PHE A 70 -1.99 1.46 5.99
C PHE A 70 -1.55 0.04 6.27
N TYR A 71 -0.77 -0.21 7.34
CA TYR A 71 -0.41 -1.57 7.73
C TYR A 71 -1.63 -2.39 8.12
N VAL A 72 -2.48 -1.87 9.02
CA VAL A 72 -3.67 -2.59 9.50
C VAL A 72 -4.63 -2.90 8.36
N LEU A 73 -4.87 -1.93 7.47
CA LEU A 73 -5.74 -2.12 6.32
C LEU A 73 -5.17 -3.14 5.31
N ALA A 74 -3.90 -3.00 4.93
CA ALA A 74 -3.23 -3.95 4.04
C ALA A 74 -3.22 -5.36 4.63
N ARG A 75 -2.87 -5.48 5.92
CA ARG A 75 -2.84 -6.76 6.63
C ARG A 75 -4.20 -7.44 6.63
N TYR A 76 -5.26 -6.69 6.85
CA TYR A 76 -6.63 -7.22 6.88
C TYR A 76 -7.03 -7.81 5.53
N VAL A 77 -6.94 -7.04 4.43
CA VAL A 77 -7.39 -7.51 3.12
C VAL A 77 -6.49 -8.62 2.56
N LEU A 78 -5.19 -8.57 2.81
CA LEU A 78 -4.26 -9.61 2.37
C LEU A 78 -4.50 -10.93 3.10
N ARG A 79 -4.79 -10.90 4.40
CA ARG A 79 -5.18 -12.12 5.13
C ARG A 79 -6.47 -12.73 4.59
N GLN A 80 -7.45 -11.94 4.23
CA GLN A 80 -8.69 -12.43 3.61
C GLN A 80 -8.41 -13.11 2.25
N ALA A 81 -7.43 -12.61 1.51
CA ALA A 81 -6.93 -13.24 0.29
C ALA A 81 -5.98 -14.44 0.55
N GLY A 82 -5.87 -14.92 1.79
CA GLY A 82 -5.00 -16.03 2.17
C GLY A 82 -3.50 -15.71 2.14
N ILE A 83 -3.12 -14.42 2.26
CA ILE A 83 -1.74 -13.97 2.30
C ILE A 83 -1.36 -13.64 3.74
N GLY A 84 -0.75 -14.62 4.42
CA GLY A 84 -0.37 -14.51 5.83
C GLY A 84 1.02 -13.91 6.08
N ASP A 85 1.84 -13.73 5.06
CA ASP A 85 3.21 -13.23 5.20
C ASP A 85 3.21 -11.79 5.72
N ARG A 86 3.73 -11.61 6.94
CA ARG A 86 3.77 -10.31 7.63
C ARG A 86 4.73 -9.32 7.00
N LYS A 87 5.85 -9.80 6.44
CA LYS A 87 6.85 -8.93 5.79
C LYS A 87 6.31 -8.40 4.46
N LEU A 88 5.57 -9.23 3.73
CA LEU A 88 4.86 -8.82 2.52
C LEU A 88 3.76 -7.79 2.85
N CYS A 89 2.97 -8.02 3.91
CA CYS A 89 1.95 -7.06 4.36
C CYS A 89 2.59 -5.72 4.78
N ASP A 90 3.71 -5.78 5.48
CA ASP A 90 4.49 -4.60 5.89
C ASP A 90 5.00 -3.80 4.69
N TYR A 91 5.46 -4.50 3.65
CA TYR A 91 5.89 -3.87 2.40
C TYR A 91 4.72 -3.21 1.67
N VAL A 92 3.58 -3.90 1.54
CA VAL A 92 2.37 -3.36 0.90
C VAL A 92 1.82 -2.16 1.68
N GLY A 93 1.80 -2.21 3.01
CA GLY A 93 1.44 -1.05 3.84
C GLY A 93 2.35 0.15 3.60
N SER A 94 3.68 -0.07 3.53
CA SER A 94 4.67 0.98 3.20
C SER A 94 4.50 1.53 1.79
N LEU A 95 4.10 0.67 0.84
CA LEU A 95 3.79 1.06 -0.53
C LEU A 95 2.58 2.00 -0.56
N LEU A 96 1.48 1.61 0.06
CA LEU A 96 0.27 2.43 0.13
C LEU A 96 0.54 3.78 0.78
N GLU A 97 1.25 3.81 1.90
CA GLU A 97 1.64 5.03 2.60
C GLU A 97 2.46 5.95 1.70
N THR A 98 3.46 5.41 1.00
CA THR A 98 4.34 6.19 0.12
C THR A 98 3.56 6.83 -1.04
N PHE A 99 2.70 6.06 -1.70
CA PHE A 99 1.93 6.56 -2.85
C PHE A 99 0.76 7.45 -2.44
N SER A 100 0.15 7.23 -1.27
CA SER A 100 -0.88 8.11 -0.72
C SER A 100 -0.34 9.51 -0.45
N ARG A 101 0.86 9.63 0.12
CA ARG A 101 1.51 10.93 0.33
C ARG A 101 1.80 11.66 -0.98
N ALA A 102 2.28 10.94 -1.99
CA ALA A 102 2.53 11.51 -3.31
C ALA A 102 1.23 12.05 -3.94
N ASN A 103 0.10 11.35 -3.78
CA ASN A 103 -1.21 11.82 -4.25
C ASN A 103 -1.74 13.02 -3.47
N GLN A 104 -1.54 13.10 -2.16
CA GLN A 104 -1.96 14.24 -1.34
C GLN A 104 -1.18 15.52 -1.68
N LEU A 105 0.06 15.40 -2.13
CA LEU A 105 0.87 16.53 -2.58
C LEU A 105 0.46 17.06 -3.97
N GLN A 106 -0.36 16.30 -4.69
CA GLN A 106 -0.86 16.62 -6.03
C GLN A 106 -2.37 16.87 -5.99
N SER A 107 -2.78 18.03 -5.45
CA SER A 107 -4.14 18.53 -5.71
C SER A 107 -4.37 18.61 -7.23
N PRO A 108 -5.57 18.21 -7.75
CA PRO A 108 -5.84 18.14 -9.18
C PRO A 108 -5.63 19.46 -9.95
N ASP A 109 -5.59 20.58 -9.25
CA ASP A 109 -5.55 21.93 -9.83
C ASP A 109 -4.14 22.53 -9.94
N LYS A 110 -3.08 21.83 -9.53
CA LYS A 110 -1.71 22.35 -9.57
C LYS A 110 -0.73 21.30 -10.08
N ILE A 111 -0.82 20.97 -11.36
CA ILE A 111 0.18 20.13 -12.03
C ILE A 111 1.06 21.01 -12.90
N ASP A 112 2.04 21.67 -12.29
CA ASP A 112 3.28 21.99 -12.98
C ASP A 112 4.15 20.72 -12.97
N PRO A 113 4.71 20.28 -14.12
CA PRO A 113 5.59 19.14 -14.16
C PRO A 113 6.82 19.43 -13.30
N PRO A 114 7.17 18.57 -12.33
CA PRO A 114 8.38 18.77 -11.55
C PRO A 114 9.58 18.67 -12.48
N LYS A 115 10.51 19.58 -12.30
CA LYS A 115 11.80 19.62 -13.01
C LYS A 115 12.68 18.39 -12.73
N ASP A 116 12.28 17.53 -11.79
CA ASP A 116 12.95 16.31 -11.36
C ASP A 116 12.03 15.08 -11.45
N GLY A 117 11.59 14.73 -12.61
CA GLY A 117 11.30 13.38 -13.13
C GLY A 117 10.31 12.43 -12.42
N PHE A 118 9.57 12.77 -11.36
CA PHE A 118 8.80 11.79 -10.59
C PHE A 118 7.40 12.19 -10.13
N ALA A 119 6.75 13.17 -10.75
CA ALA A 119 5.41 13.56 -10.30
C ALA A 119 4.46 13.86 -11.44
N GLY A 120 3.29 13.23 -11.45
CA GLY A 120 2.20 13.46 -12.38
C GLY A 120 1.38 12.21 -12.71
N ALA A 121 0.82 11.54 -11.69
CA ALA A 121 0.35 10.15 -11.83
C ALA A 121 -0.98 9.96 -12.58
N ASN A 122 -1.87 10.95 -12.71
CA ASN A 122 -3.26 10.65 -13.07
C ASN A 122 -3.63 10.71 -14.55
N ASN A 123 -2.89 11.41 -15.41
CA ASN A 123 -3.23 11.46 -16.85
C ASN A 123 -2.20 10.77 -17.75
N ARG A 124 -1.04 10.37 -17.20
CA ARG A 124 0.10 9.83 -17.95
C ARG A 124 0.61 8.50 -17.40
N ALA A 125 -0.25 7.69 -16.80
CA ALA A 125 0.20 6.46 -16.13
C ALA A 125 0.96 5.49 -17.06
N HIS A 126 0.59 5.38 -18.32
CA HIS A 126 1.28 4.54 -19.29
C HIS A 126 2.54 5.21 -19.85
N GLU A 127 2.51 6.53 -20.09
CA GLU A 127 3.70 7.30 -20.46
C GLU A 127 4.76 7.17 -19.37
N TYR A 128 4.35 7.26 -18.10
CA TYR A 128 5.22 7.11 -16.95
C TYR A 128 5.90 5.73 -16.88
N ILE A 129 5.15 4.63 -17.12
CA ILE A 129 5.76 3.29 -17.19
C ILE A 129 6.68 3.18 -18.41
N SER A 130 6.28 3.70 -19.56
CA SER A 130 7.09 3.70 -20.78
C SER A 130 8.39 4.46 -20.58
N ASP A 131 8.34 5.62 -19.95
CA ASP A 131 9.52 6.43 -19.62
C ASP A 131 10.48 5.69 -18.69
N MET A 132 9.94 5.01 -17.66
CA MET A 132 10.74 4.17 -16.76
C MET A 132 11.39 2.98 -17.49
N LEU A 133 10.66 2.32 -18.40
CA LEU A 133 11.19 1.22 -19.19
C LEU A 133 12.28 1.69 -20.16
N ILE A 134 12.14 2.89 -20.73
CA ILE A 134 13.19 3.53 -21.53
C ILE A 134 14.40 3.87 -20.65
N ALA A 135 14.20 4.42 -19.45
CA ALA A 135 15.27 4.71 -18.53
C ALA A 135 16.08 3.47 -18.13
N LEU A 136 15.43 2.30 -18.05
CA LEU A 136 16.12 1.01 -17.79
C LEU A 136 17.20 0.66 -18.83
N THR A 137 17.06 1.11 -20.08
CA THR A 137 18.05 0.82 -21.13
C THR A 137 19.42 1.49 -20.90
N ARG A 138 19.45 2.51 -20.04
CA ARG A 138 20.65 3.31 -19.73
C ARG A 138 21.04 3.25 -18.25
N ALA A 139 20.33 2.46 -17.45
CA ALA A 139 20.48 2.41 -16.00
C ALA A 139 21.68 1.58 -15.56
N THR A 140 22.37 2.01 -14.51
CA THR A 140 23.34 1.17 -13.79
C THR A 140 22.63 0.01 -13.09
N PRO A 141 23.36 -1.03 -12.61
CA PRO A 141 22.73 -2.14 -11.88
C PRO A 141 21.89 -1.68 -10.67
N GLU A 142 22.39 -0.72 -9.88
CA GLU A 142 21.66 -0.18 -8.72
C GLU A 142 20.41 0.60 -9.16
N GLN A 143 20.51 1.41 -10.22
CA GLN A 143 19.39 2.12 -10.80
C GLN A 143 18.37 1.15 -11.40
N THR A 144 18.82 0.08 -12.04
CA THR A 144 17.97 -0.98 -12.59
C THR A 144 17.10 -1.61 -11.50
N PHE A 145 17.70 -1.95 -10.35
CA PHE A 145 16.96 -2.47 -9.20
C PHE A 145 15.86 -1.50 -8.75
N LEU A 146 16.22 -0.23 -8.54
CA LEU A 146 15.28 0.79 -8.05
C LEU A 146 14.14 1.05 -9.04
N LEU A 147 14.47 1.18 -10.32
CA LEU A 147 13.48 1.41 -11.38
C LEU A 147 12.52 0.22 -11.53
N ARG A 148 13.04 -1.01 -11.56
CA ARG A 148 12.18 -2.21 -11.65
C ARG A 148 11.29 -2.36 -10.43
N ALA A 149 11.83 -2.17 -9.22
CA ALA A 149 11.02 -2.19 -8.00
C ALA A 149 9.92 -1.12 -8.06
N HIS A 150 10.23 0.06 -8.57
CA HIS A 150 9.27 1.14 -8.72
C HIS A 150 8.20 0.84 -9.78
N VAL A 151 8.56 0.28 -10.94
CA VAL A 151 7.61 -0.19 -11.95
C VAL A 151 6.66 -1.24 -11.36
N GLY A 152 7.17 -2.20 -10.61
CA GLY A 152 6.35 -3.20 -9.91
C GLY A 152 5.37 -2.56 -8.93
N ASN A 153 5.87 -1.67 -8.08
CA ASN A 153 5.10 -0.94 -7.07
C ASN A 153 4.00 -0.07 -7.70
N TYR A 154 4.36 0.68 -8.72
CA TYR A 154 3.43 1.55 -9.45
C TYR A 154 2.33 0.75 -10.15
N SER A 155 2.71 -0.35 -10.83
CA SER A 155 1.76 -1.26 -11.48
C SER A 155 0.76 -1.83 -10.48
N LEU A 156 1.24 -2.30 -9.32
CA LEU A 156 0.39 -2.82 -8.25
C LEU A 156 -0.54 -1.75 -7.68
N PHE A 157 -0.03 -0.55 -7.43
CA PHE A 157 -0.82 0.55 -6.89
C PHE A 157 -1.92 1.01 -7.85
N ILE A 158 -1.59 1.22 -9.14
CA ILE A 158 -2.56 1.67 -10.14
C ILE A 158 -3.65 0.63 -10.38
N SER A 159 -3.26 -0.64 -10.60
CA SER A 159 -4.24 -1.70 -10.85
C SER A 159 -5.00 -2.14 -9.59
N GLY A 160 -4.43 -1.92 -8.40
CA GLY A 160 -5.03 -2.26 -7.12
C GLY A 160 -5.97 -1.18 -6.59
N ILE A 161 -5.52 0.07 -6.55
CA ILE A 161 -6.30 1.17 -5.93
C ILE A 161 -7.16 1.93 -6.94
N PHE A 162 -6.71 2.08 -8.18
CA PHE A 162 -7.43 2.82 -9.22
C PHE A 162 -7.98 1.90 -10.33
N HIS A 163 -8.42 0.69 -9.96
CA HIS A 163 -8.85 -0.33 -10.91
C HIS A 163 -10.03 0.11 -11.78
N GLU A 164 -11.04 0.76 -11.22
CA GLU A 164 -12.17 1.28 -12.00
C GLU A 164 -11.75 2.37 -12.99
N ASN A 165 -10.88 3.28 -12.57
CA ASN A 165 -10.37 4.31 -13.45
C ASN A 165 -9.51 3.70 -14.57
N THR A 166 -8.71 2.69 -14.24
CA THR A 166 -7.91 1.94 -15.22
C THR A 166 -8.82 1.25 -16.25
N GLN A 167 -9.89 0.60 -15.82
CA GLN A 167 -10.89 0.00 -16.73
C GLN A 167 -11.56 1.03 -17.63
N ARG A 168 -12.03 2.15 -17.05
CA ARG A 168 -12.64 3.24 -17.84
C ARG A 168 -11.71 3.82 -18.90
N ARG A 169 -10.42 3.93 -18.59
CA ARG A 169 -9.41 4.46 -19.50
C ARG A 169 -8.99 3.46 -20.56
N SER A 170 -9.01 2.16 -20.28
CA SER A 170 -8.69 1.11 -21.27
C SER A 170 -9.69 1.11 -22.44
N LEU A 171 -10.95 1.47 -22.20
CA LEU A 171 -11.95 1.65 -23.25
C LEU A 171 -11.61 2.80 -24.23
N ARG A 172 -10.66 3.66 -23.87
CA ARG A 172 -10.16 4.77 -24.68
C ARG A 172 -8.74 4.53 -25.21
N GLY A 173 -8.27 3.27 -25.17
CA GLY A 173 -6.96 2.88 -25.71
C GLY A 173 -5.79 2.99 -24.73
N ALA A 174 -6.02 3.30 -23.43
CA ALA A 174 -4.98 3.20 -22.41
C ALA A 174 -4.73 1.72 -22.03
N PRO A 175 -3.56 1.40 -21.44
CA PRO A 175 -3.28 0.06 -20.93
C PRO A 175 -4.35 -0.39 -19.93
N ASP A 176 -4.73 -1.66 -20.05
CA ASP A 176 -5.69 -2.32 -19.19
C ASP A 176 -5.05 -2.89 -17.90
N ILE A 177 -5.85 -3.52 -17.07
CA ILE A 177 -5.39 -4.16 -15.84
C ILE A 177 -4.41 -5.29 -16.11
N GLU A 178 -4.65 -6.06 -17.18
CA GLU A 178 -3.78 -7.19 -17.56
C GLU A 178 -2.36 -6.72 -17.91
N PHE A 179 -2.25 -5.59 -18.61
CA PHE A 179 -0.96 -4.96 -18.89
C PHE A 179 -0.21 -4.64 -17.58
N TYR A 180 -0.88 -3.99 -16.60
CA TYR A 180 -0.26 -3.64 -15.33
C TYR A 180 0.14 -4.88 -14.52
N GLU A 181 -0.70 -5.92 -14.49
CA GLU A 181 -0.35 -7.20 -13.86
C GLU A 181 0.89 -7.83 -14.48
N LYS A 182 0.93 -7.92 -15.79
CA LYS A 182 2.05 -8.53 -16.52
C LYS A 182 3.35 -7.76 -16.30
N VAL A 183 3.31 -6.45 -16.42
CA VAL A 183 4.49 -5.57 -16.21
C VAL A 183 4.94 -5.61 -14.76
N GLY A 184 4.02 -5.47 -13.82
CA GLY A 184 4.33 -5.47 -12.39
C GLY A 184 4.93 -6.79 -11.93
N ARG A 185 4.29 -7.90 -12.29
CA ARG A 185 4.74 -9.26 -11.99
C ARG A 185 6.15 -9.54 -12.51
N SER A 186 6.40 -9.23 -13.80
CA SER A 186 7.70 -9.46 -14.43
C SER A 186 8.80 -8.64 -13.75
N ASN A 187 8.53 -7.38 -13.39
CA ASN A 187 9.50 -6.54 -12.74
C ASN A 187 9.79 -7.00 -11.31
N TYR A 188 8.79 -7.40 -10.52
CA TYR A 188 9.03 -7.99 -9.21
C TYR A 188 9.84 -9.29 -9.28
N GLN A 189 9.59 -10.14 -10.28
CA GLN A 189 10.36 -11.37 -10.47
C GLN A 189 11.84 -11.08 -10.73
N LEU A 190 12.14 -10.10 -11.59
CA LEU A 190 13.50 -9.67 -11.87
C LEU A 190 14.18 -9.04 -10.65
N VAL A 191 13.45 -8.25 -9.87
CA VAL A 191 13.96 -7.63 -8.65
C VAL A 191 14.24 -8.67 -7.57
N ALA A 192 13.40 -9.69 -7.42
CA ALA A 192 13.59 -10.75 -6.44
C ALA A 192 14.93 -11.47 -6.58
N SER A 193 15.44 -11.64 -7.82
CA SER A 193 16.71 -12.28 -8.09
C SER A 193 17.93 -11.33 -7.94
N HIS A 194 17.70 -10.03 -7.71
CA HIS A 194 18.77 -9.04 -7.68
C HIS A 194 19.53 -9.08 -6.35
N GLU A 195 20.85 -8.88 -6.39
CA GLU A 195 21.69 -8.90 -5.18
C GLU A 195 21.26 -7.85 -4.15
N THR A 196 20.82 -6.68 -4.59
CA THR A 196 20.32 -5.63 -3.69
C THR A 196 19.06 -6.08 -2.94
N ALA A 197 18.17 -6.89 -3.53
CA ALA A 197 17.01 -7.45 -2.83
C ALA A 197 17.47 -8.35 -1.69
N ARG A 198 18.50 -9.18 -1.93
CA ARG A 198 19.08 -10.07 -0.91
C ARG A 198 19.74 -9.26 0.22
N ARG A 199 20.54 -8.24 -0.10
CA ARG A 199 21.15 -7.37 0.91
C ARG A 199 20.14 -6.59 1.75
N CYS A 200 18.97 -6.26 1.18
CA CYS A 200 17.89 -5.57 1.87
C CYS A 200 16.87 -6.54 2.49
N GLU A 201 17.10 -7.84 2.43
CA GLU A 201 16.19 -8.89 2.90
C GLU A 201 14.76 -8.79 2.30
N LEU A 202 14.65 -8.39 1.05
CA LEU A 202 13.40 -8.22 0.32
C LEU A 202 13.18 -9.29 -0.77
N THR A 203 14.06 -10.27 -0.91
CA THR A 203 13.97 -11.34 -1.90
C THR A 203 12.61 -12.05 -1.82
N ASP A 204 12.24 -12.55 -0.63
CA ASP A 204 11.00 -13.29 -0.43
C ASP A 204 9.77 -12.41 -0.62
N VAL A 205 9.85 -11.14 -0.23
CA VAL A 205 8.78 -10.15 -0.45
C VAL A 205 8.52 -9.96 -1.94
N PHE A 206 9.56 -9.73 -2.74
CA PHE A 206 9.40 -9.54 -4.18
C PHE A 206 9.00 -10.83 -4.90
N ALA A 207 9.51 -11.98 -4.48
CA ALA A 207 9.09 -13.27 -5.00
C ALA A 207 7.61 -13.56 -4.68
N GLY A 208 7.19 -13.26 -3.46
CA GLY A 208 5.79 -13.36 -3.02
C GLY A 208 4.87 -12.42 -3.81
N LEU A 209 5.26 -11.16 -4.00
CA LEU A 209 4.53 -10.20 -4.83
C LEU A 209 4.48 -10.62 -6.30
N ALA A 210 5.55 -11.18 -6.85
CA ALA A 210 5.56 -11.69 -8.22
C ALA A 210 4.64 -12.90 -8.41
N SER A 211 4.69 -13.87 -7.50
CA SER A 211 3.90 -15.10 -7.60
C SER A 211 2.41 -14.87 -7.33
N ARG A 212 2.06 -13.94 -6.44
CA ARG A 212 0.69 -13.67 -5.99
C ARG A 212 0.20 -12.27 -6.40
N PHE A 213 0.75 -11.69 -7.45
CA PHE A 213 0.41 -10.32 -7.88
C PHE A 213 -1.10 -10.13 -8.06
N HIS A 214 -1.75 -11.08 -8.73
CA HIS A 214 -3.19 -11.07 -8.96
C HIS A 214 -3.99 -11.03 -7.63
N ASP A 215 -3.66 -11.91 -6.68
CA ASP A 215 -4.36 -11.98 -5.39
C ASP A 215 -4.16 -10.71 -4.57
N VAL A 216 -2.92 -10.19 -4.54
CA VAL A 216 -2.60 -8.92 -3.86
C VAL A 216 -3.35 -7.76 -4.49
N ARG A 217 -3.41 -7.71 -5.83
CA ARG A 217 -4.17 -6.67 -6.55
C ARG A 217 -5.67 -6.74 -6.21
N LEU A 218 -6.28 -7.93 -6.23
CA LEU A 218 -7.69 -8.10 -5.87
C LEU A 218 -7.97 -7.68 -4.42
N ALA A 219 -7.07 -8.03 -3.48
CA ALA A 219 -7.19 -7.57 -2.10
C ALA A 219 -7.13 -6.04 -1.99
N LEU A 220 -6.30 -5.38 -2.80
CA LEU A 220 -6.25 -3.92 -2.86
C LEU A 220 -7.48 -3.30 -3.55
N ASN A 221 -8.10 -3.98 -4.52
CA ASN A 221 -9.37 -3.55 -5.09
C ASN A 221 -10.46 -3.53 -4.01
N GLU A 222 -10.59 -4.62 -3.24
CA GLU A 222 -11.54 -4.68 -2.12
C GLU A 222 -11.29 -3.56 -1.11
N LEU A 223 -10.03 -3.26 -0.80
CA LEU A 223 -9.69 -2.15 0.10
C LEU A 223 -10.13 -0.81 -0.49
N SER A 224 -9.86 -0.56 -1.76
CA SER A 224 -10.25 0.68 -2.45
C SER A 224 -11.76 0.87 -2.45
N ASP A 225 -12.52 -0.16 -2.78
CA ASP A 225 -13.97 -0.12 -2.82
C ASP A 225 -14.57 0.20 -1.44
N ARG A 226 -14.04 -0.40 -0.38
CA ARG A 226 -14.46 -0.11 1.00
C ARG A 226 -14.16 1.34 1.41
N LEU A 227 -13.00 1.88 1.04
CA LEU A 227 -12.63 3.25 1.35
C LEU A 227 -13.48 4.27 0.58
N LEU A 228 -13.81 3.99 -0.69
CA LEU A 228 -14.66 4.86 -1.52
C LEU A 228 -16.09 4.93 -1.01
N HIS A 229 -16.66 3.82 -0.57
CA HIS A 229 -18.01 3.80 0.03
C HIS A 229 -18.11 4.63 1.32
N LEU A 230 -17.04 4.69 2.11
CA LEU A 230 -17.00 5.52 3.32
C LEU A 230 -16.98 7.03 2.99
N ASP A 231 -16.35 7.43 1.89
CA ASP A 231 -16.34 8.83 1.44
C ASP A 231 -17.70 9.27 0.88
N GLU A 232 -18.48 8.37 0.28
CA GLU A 232 -19.83 8.65 -0.21
C GLU A 232 -20.84 8.82 0.94
N ASP A 233 -20.74 7.99 1.98
CA ASP A 233 -21.60 8.10 3.18
C ASP A 233 -21.24 9.33 4.05
N ALA A 234 -20.02 9.85 3.96
CA ALA A 234 -19.55 11.03 4.68
C ALA A 234 -19.89 12.36 3.98
N ARG A 235 -20.41 12.35 2.76
CA ARG A 235 -20.88 13.58 2.08
C ARG A 235 -22.23 13.97 2.64
N PRO A 236 -22.37 15.12 3.37
CA PRO A 236 -23.68 15.60 3.75
C PRO A 236 -24.47 15.88 2.47
N SER A 237 -25.67 15.31 2.37
CA SER A 237 -26.63 15.63 1.32
C SER A 237 -26.84 17.15 1.30
N LEU A 238 -26.22 17.84 0.35
CA LEU A 238 -26.58 19.21 0.02
C LEU A 238 -27.98 19.14 -0.60
N VAL A 239 -28.97 19.25 0.26
CA VAL A 239 -30.34 19.55 -0.17
C VAL A 239 -30.31 20.95 -0.75
N LEU A 240 -30.58 21.05 -2.03
CA LEU A 240 -30.85 22.30 -2.76
C LEU A 240 -32.18 22.92 -2.25
#